data_f33c4c219e12044911f2fa3b3b239921
#
_entry.id   f33c4c219e12044911f2fa3b3b239921
#
_cell.length_a   1.000
_cell.length_b   1.000
_cell.length_c   1.000
_cell.angle_alpha   90.00
_cell.angle_beta   90.00
_cell.angle_gamma   90.00
#
_symmetry.space_group_name_H-M   'P 1'
#
loop_
_entity.id
_entity.type
_entity.pdbx_description
1 polymer ?
#
loop_
_entity_poly.entity_id
_entity_poly.type
_entity_poly.pdbx_seq_one_letter_code
_entity_poly.pdbx_strand_id
1 'polypeptide(L)'
;MIRPDKKIKRIIQSILANDLLAVRDYYALSEDARRKMVTELGPSVLRRLTRLIKKCKKQVFASENKRLLKIAQSDIATPVYFIDEILIEENMKVLRYVKDRTGCKILHALKAYASFATFPLMREYLDGVCASGLHEARLGFEEFKKEVHTFAAAYRDKEMDQIIRYSDVIIFNSFYQLQKYGLRAKKKGIEIGLRVNPGHSEVLTEMYNPCAPCSRLGIINHTFEKYFSGYRNIVEGLHFHAMCEQDSDILERILNSFEKLYGQHIKNLKWVNFGGGHHITRDDYDLERLIKIINGFKQKYGVQVYLEPGEASVLNAGFLASSILDIVTNQMDIAIVDASAETHMPDVLLMPYRPHIIKSGQSKEKKYTYRIAGLSCLAGDIMGDYSFNKPLKRGDKLIFTDMALYSIVKNTTFNGINLPDIAVIKDDKRIEVIKI
;
A
#
# COMPACT_ATOMS: atom_id res chain seq x y z
N MET A 1 -8.55 -35.52 18.96
CA MET A 1 -7.38 -34.57 18.95
C MET A 1 -6.31 -35.17 18.04
N ILE A 2 -6.10 -34.55 16.87
CA ILE A 2 -5.04 -34.96 15.94
C ILE A 2 -3.73 -34.52 16.59
N ARG A 3 -2.76 -35.46 16.76
CA ARG A 3 -1.42 -35.07 17.31
C ARG A 3 -0.80 -34.05 16.39
N PRO A 4 -0.45 -32.82 16.86
CA PRO A 4 0.18 -31.83 16.01
C PRO A 4 1.50 -32.38 15.46
N ASP A 5 1.74 -32.11 14.17
CA ASP A 5 2.96 -32.47 13.47
C ASP A 5 4.20 -32.02 14.30
N LYS A 6 5.25 -32.86 14.32
CA LYS A 6 6.50 -32.57 15.04
C LYS A 6 7.07 -31.19 14.69
N LYS A 7 6.91 -30.75 13.43
CA LYS A 7 7.33 -29.45 12.94
C LYS A 7 6.55 -28.31 13.60
N ILE A 8 5.23 -28.43 13.68
CA ILE A 8 4.35 -27.44 14.34
C ILE A 8 4.66 -27.34 15.84
N LYS A 9 4.87 -28.47 16.53
CA LYS A 9 5.27 -28.45 17.96
C LYS A 9 6.57 -27.70 18.19
N ARG A 10 7.57 -27.89 17.32
CA ARG A 10 8.86 -27.18 17.40
C ARG A 10 8.66 -25.68 17.21
N ILE A 11 7.87 -25.25 16.22
CA ILE A 11 7.56 -23.84 15.99
C ILE A 11 6.90 -23.22 17.22
N ILE A 12 5.92 -23.91 17.82
CA ILE A 12 5.26 -23.42 19.05
C ILE A 12 6.27 -23.24 20.19
N GLN A 13 7.17 -24.20 20.41
CA GLN A 13 8.22 -24.09 21.42
C GLN A 13 9.13 -22.89 21.17
N SER A 14 9.55 -22.67 19.91
CA SER A 14 10.36 -21.49 19.52
C SER A 14 9.60 -20.18 19.73
N ILE A 15 8.28 -20.11 19.45
CA ILE A 15 7.44 -18.95 19.75
C ILE A 15 7.40 -18.68 21.26
N LEU A 16 7.23 -19.73 22.06
CA LEU A 16 7.20 -19.61 23.52
C LEU A 16 8.55 -19.16 24.11
N ALA A 17 9.64 -19.59 23.49
CA ALA A 17 11.01 -19.15 23.83
C ALA A 17 11.37 -17.75 23.31
N ASN A 18 10.48 -17.07 22.58
CA ASN A 18 10.72 -15.80 21.89
C ASN A 18 11.88 -15.86 20.86
N ASP A 19 12.09 -17.02 20.25
CA ASP A 19 13.10 -17.23 19.22
C ASP A 19 12.61 -16.71 17.87
N LEU A 20 13.39 -15.85 17.22
CA LEU A 20 13.07 -15.30 15.90
C LEU A 20 13.08 -16.36 14.79
N LEU A 21 13.78 -17.49 14.97
CA LEU A 21 13.73 -18.61 14.04
C LEU A 21 12.30 -19.16 13.88
N ALA A 22 11.43 -18.97 14.88
CA ALA A 22 10.04 -19.33 14.78
C ALA A 22 9.32 -18.64 13.61
N VAL A 23 9.69 -17.40 13.28
CA VAL A 23 9.09 -16.64 12.18
C VAL A 23 9.47 -17.26 10.83
N ARG A 24 10.76 -17.56 10.64
CA ARG A 24 11.24 -18.26 9.44
C ARG A 24 10.57 -19.62 9.27
N ASP A 25 10.53 -20.40 10.33
CA ASP A 25 9.96 -21.75 10.30
C ASP A 25 8.44 -21.71 10.07
N TYR A 26 7.73 -20.69 10.57
CA TYR A 26 6.32 -20.44 10.30
C TYR A 26 6.07 -20.18 8.80
N TYR A 27 6.83 -19.26 8.17
CA TYR A 27 6.66 -18.96 6.74
C TYR A 27 7.16 -20.09 5.81
N ALA A 28 7.99 -21.00 6.31
CA ALA A 28 8.38 -22.23 5.60
C ALA A 28 7.30 -23.33 5.60
N LEU A 29 6.15 -23.12 6.25
CA LEU A 29 4.99 -23.98 6.15
C LEU A 29 4.17 -23.67 4.88
N SER A 30 3.44 -24.67 4.37
CA SER A 30 2.40 -24.42 3.36
C SER A 30 1.29 -23.52 3.92
N GLU A 31 0.52 -22.90 3.05
CA GLU A 31 -0.58 -22.01 3.45
C GLU A 31 -1.58 -22.73 4.35
N ASP A 32 -2.00 -23.95 3.96
CA ASP A 32 -2.94 -24.74 4.75
C ASP A 32 -2.38 -25.11 6.14
N ALA A 33 -1.08 -25.42 6.21
CA ALA A 33 -0.44 -25.72 7.49
C ALA A 33 -0.34 -24.48 8.39
N ARG A 34 -0.08 -23.29 7.83
CA ARG A 34 -0.10 -22.03 8.59
C ARG A 34 -1.49 -21.70 9.10
N ARG A 35 -2.50 -21.76 8.23
CA ARG A 35 -3.91 -21.52 8.59
C ARG A 35 -4.38 -22.46 9.69
N LYS A 36 -4.10 -23.74 9.55
CA LYS A 36 -4.41 -24.75 10.57
C LYS A 36 -3.69 -24.42 11.89
N MET A 37 -2.40 -24.13 11.85
CA MET A 37 -1.63 -23.78 13.03
C MET A 37 -2.24 -22.58 13.78
N VAL A 38 -2.56 -21.48 13.08
CA VAL A 38 -3.09 -20.27 13.74
C VAL A 38 -4.50 -20.45 14.30
N THR A 39 -5.30 -21.37 13.74
CA THR A 39 -6.61 -21.75 14.31
C THR A 39 -6.51 -22.59 15.58
N GLU A 40 -5.46 -23.38 15.71
CA GLU A 40 -5.23 -24.26 16.88
C GLU A 40 -4.50 -23.54 18.03
N LEU A 41 -3.83 -22.39 17.76
CA LEU A 41 -3.07 -21.65 18.76
C LEU A 41 -3.96 -20.79 19.66
N GLY A 42 -3.69 -20.84 20.96
CA GLY A 42 -4.34 -19.93 21.92
C GLY A 42 -3.92 -18.47 21.75
N PRO A 43 -4.75 -17.49 22.20
CA PRO A 43 -4.53 -16.07 21.98
C PRO A 43 -3.18 -15.54 22.49
N SER A 44 -2.65 -16.10 23.59
CA SER A 44 -1.35 -15.69 24.15
C SER A 44 -0.18 -16.04 23.23
N VAL A 45 -0.21 -17.24 22.61
CA VAL A 45 0.83 -17.68 21.65
C VAL A 45 0.74 -16.88 20.37
N LEU A 46 -0.47 -16.60 19.89
CA LEU A 46 -0.68 -15.76 18.70
C LEU A 46 -0.15 -14.33 18.90
N ARG A 47 -0.42 -13.70 20.04
CA ARG A 47 0.16 -12.37 20.36
C ARG A 47 1.70 -12.39 20.43
N ARG A 48 2.30 -13.51 20.86
CA ARG A 48 3.77 -13.67 20.83
C ARG A 48 4.27 -13.78 19.39
N LEU A 49 3.62 -14.57 18.55
CA LEU A 49 3.95 -14.71 17.13
C LEU A 49 3.87 -13.35 16.40
N THR A 50 2.79 -12.59 16.63
CA THR A 50 2.65 -11.21 16.09
C THR A 50 3.84 -10.33 16.47
N ARG A 51 4.24 -10.35 17.74
CA ARG A 51 5.40 -9.57 18.21
C ARG A 51 6.72 -10.02 17.56
N LEU A 52 6.91 -11.31 17.38
CA LEU A 52 8.11 -11.86 16.74
C LEU A 52 8.19 -11.46 15.26
N ILE A 53 7.05 -11.52 14.53
CA ILE A 53 6.97 -11.08 13.13
C ILE A 53 7.38 -9.60 13.01
N LYS A 54 6.81 -8.72 13.82
CA LYS A 54 7.16 -7.29 13.84
C LYS A 54 8.64 -7.06 14.20
N LYS A 55 9.16 -7.79 15.18
CA LYS A 55 10.57 -7.68 15.60
C LYS A 55 11.51 -8.15 14.49
N CYS A 56 11.18 -9.25 13.80
CA CYS A 56 11.96 -9.75 12.68
C CYS A 56 12.02 -8.72 11.55
N LYS A 57 10.85 -8.22 11.12
CA LYS A 57 10.75 -7.14 10.12
C LYS A 57 11.66 -5.95 10.50
N LYS A 58 11.53 -5.42 11.71
CA LYS A 58 12.33 -4.28 12.18
C LYS A 58 13.83 -4.53 12.11
N GLN A 59 14.28 -5.75 12.43
CA GLN A 59 15.71 -6.11 12.32
C GLN A 59 16.18 -6.17 10.87
N VAL A 60 15.39 -6.75 9.96
CA VAL A 60 15.72 -6.80 8.54
C VAL A 60 15.81 -5.38 7.98
N PHE A 61 14.82 -4.51 8.24
CA PHE A 61 14.84 -3.11 7.80
C PHE A 61 16.09 -2.35 8.31
N ALA A 62 16.46 -2.52 9.57
CA ALA A 62 17.66 -1.89 10.12
C ALA A 62 18.97 -2.40 9.48
N SER A 63 19.02 -3.67 9.07
CA SER A 63 20.14 -4.27 8.34
C SER A 63 20.24 -3.71 6.92
N GLU A 64 19.13 -3.69 6.18
CA GLU A 64 19.08 -3.23 4.80
C GLU A 64 19.37 -1.73 4.66
N ASN A 65 18.94 -0.90 5.57
CA ASN A 65 19.31 0.52 5.59
C ASN A 65 20.83 0.75 5.61
N LYS A 66 21.61 -0.15 6.24
CA LYS A 66 23.08 -0.08 6.21
C LYS A 66 23.65 -0.48 4.84
N ARG A 67 23.00 -1.44 4.16
CA ARG A 67 23.39 -1.86 2.81
C ARG A 67 23.12 -0.76 1.79
N LEU A 68 21.95 -0.15 1.86
CA LEU A 68 21.55 0.94 0.97
C LEU A 68 22.50 2.13 0.99
N LEU A 69 23.07 2.46 2.16
CA LEU A 69 24.11 3.48 2.25
C LEU A 69 25.37 3.15 1.43
N LYS A 70 25.73 1.87 1.30
CA LYS A 70 26.86 1.46 0.46
C LYS A 70 26.51 1.53 -1.03
N ILE A 71 25.28 1.13 -1.39
CA ILE A 71 24.76 1.19 -2.77
C ILE A 71 24.73 2.64 -3.27
N ALA A 72 24.24 3.56 -2.44
CA ALA A 72 24.18 4.96 -2.80
C ALA A 72 25.55 5.64 -2.95
N GLN A 73 26.59 5.07 -2.37
CA GLN A 73 27.97 5.50 -2.57
C GLN A 73 28.62 4.88 -3.81
N SER A 74 27.93 3.99 -4.53
CA SER A 74 28.40 3.40 -5.77
C SER A 74 28.33 4.39 -6.94
N ASP A 75 28.93 4.03 -8.08
CA ASP A 75 28.96 4.86 -9.31
C ASP A 75 27.65 4.85 -10.11
N ILE A 76 26.53 4.43 -9.49
CA ILE A 76 25.21 4.45 -10.13
C ILE A 76 24.80 5.89 -10.42
N ALA A 77 24.38 6.14 -11.65
CA ALA A 77 23.87 7.45 -12.06
C ALA A 77 22.62 7.84 -11.26
N THR A 78 22.45 9.12 -11.01
CA THR A 78 21.30 9.69 -10.32
C THR A 78 20.56 10.67 -11.27
N PRO A 79 19.27 10.98 -11.04
CA PRO A 79 18.42 10.44 -10.00
C PRO A 79 17.97 9.01 -10.29
N VAL A 80 17.86 8.17 -9.25
CA VAL A 80 17.42 6.77 -9.39
C VAL A 80 16.60 6.31 -8.18
N TYR A 81 15.48 5.65 -8.45
CA TYR A 81 14.74 4.94 -7.41
C TYR A 81 15.35 3.56 -7.18
N PHE A 82 15.60 3.25 -5.94
CA PHE A 82 15.94 1.89 -5.50
C PHE A 82 14.72 1.26 -4.85
N ILE A 83 14.33 0.09 -5.31
CA ILE A 83 13.27 -0.74 -4.72
C ILE A 83 13.90 -2.01 -4.19
N ASP A 84 13.72 -2.28 -2.90
CA ASP A 84 14.34 -3.42 -2.23
C ASP A 84 13.32 -4.56 -2.05
N GLU A 85 13.51 -5.67 -2.76
CA GLU A 85 12.62 -6.84 -2.69
C GLU A 85 12.63 -7.50 -1.31
N ILE A 86 13.75 -7.46 -0.57
CA ILE A 86 13.81 -8.01 0.79
C ILE A 86 12.88 -7.24 1.72
N LEU A 87 12.84 -5.91 1.60
CA LEU A 87 11.97 -5.06 2.40
C LEU A 87 10.50 -5.20 1.99
N ILE A 88 10.23 -5.35 0.67
CA ILE A 88 8.88 -5.68 0.18
C ILE A 88 8.44 -7.03 0.76
N GLU A 89 9.28 -8.05 0.73
CA GLU A 89 8.95 -9.37 1.26
C GLU A 89 8.58 -9.33 2.75
N GLU A 90 9.29 -8.54 3.55
CA GLU A 90 8.97 -8.37 4.97
C GLU A 90 7.59 -7.72 5.17
N ASN A 91 7.22 -6.75 4.33
CA ASN A 91 5.86 -6.21 4.33
C ASN A 91 4.83 -7.28 3.90
N MET A 92 5.13 -8.05 2.85
CA MET A 92 4.27 -9.14 2.38
C MET A 92 4.05 -10.20 3.47
N LYS A 93 5.06 -10.53 4.26
CA LYS A 93 4.95 -11.47 5.39
C LYS A 93 3.93 -10.99 6.42
N VAL A 94 3.90 -9.70 6.75
CA VAL A 94 2.90 -9.14 7.66
C VAL A 94 1.48 -9.27 7.07
N LEU A 95 1.31 -8.93 5.79
CA LEU A 95 0.02 -9.05 5.10
C LEU A 95 -0.43 -10.52 5.03
N ARG A 96 0.48 -11.45 4.72
CA ARG A 96 0.21 -12.88 4.73
C ARG A 96 -0.24 -13.36 6.11
N TYR A 97 0.37 -12.88 7.18
CA TYR A 97 -0.03 -13.23 8.54
C TYR A 97 -1.48 -12.80 8.84
N VAL A 98 -1.90 -11.61 8.41
CA VAL A 98 -3.31 -11.18 8.51
C VAL A 98 -4.23 -12.11 7.74
N LYS A 99 -3.87 -12.49 6.51
CA LYS A 99 -4.62 -13.46 5.70
C LYS A 99 -4.74 -14.83 6.39
N ASP A 100 -3.62 -15.35 6.89
CA ASP A 100 -3.60 -16.66 7.59
C ASP A 100 -4.53 -16.66 8.82
N ARG A 101 -4.61 -15.53 9.55
CA ARG A 101 -5.41 -15.36 10.77
C ARG A 101 -6.89 -15.11 10.52
N THR A 102 -7.27 -14.64 9.35
CA THR A 102 -8.65 -14.16 9.09
C THR A 102 -9.30 -14.81 7.88
N GLY A 103 -8.52 -15.37 6.96
CA GLY A 103 -9.00 -15.81 5.65
C GLY A 103 -9.59 -14.66 4.81
N CYS A 104 -9.21 -13.39 5.08
CA CYS A 104 -9.52 -12.29 4.17
C CYS A 104 -8.67 -12.39 2.91
N LYS A 105 -9.12 -11.75 1.84
CA LYS A 105 -8.32 -11.54 0.63
C LYS A 105 -7.68 -10.15 0.66
N ILE A 106 -6.43 -10.04 0.19
CA ILE A 106 -5.70 -8.78 0.13
C ILE A 106 -5.29 -8.51 -1.31
N LEU A 107 -5.71 -7.35 -1.83
CA LEU A 107 -5.40 -6.86 -3.16
C LEU A 107 -4.40 -5.69 -3.03
N HIS A 108 -3.36 -5.68 -3.86
CA HIS A 108 -2.45 -4.54 -3.91
C HIS A 108 -3.05 -3.38 -4.71
N ALA A 109 -3.03 -2.17 -4.17
CA ALA A 109 -3.55 -0.99 -4.88
C ALA A 109 -2.51 -0.39 -5.83
N LEU A 110 -2.70 -0.59 -7.14
CA LEU A 110 -1.76 -0.15 -8.18
C LEU A 110 -1.55 1.37 -8.21
N LYS A 111 -2.56 2.15 -7.82
CA LYS A 111 -2.46 3.62 -7.73
C LYS A 111 -1.35 4.10 -6.79
N ALA A 112 -0.97 3.30 -5.80
CA ALA A 112 0.09 3.65 -4.85
C ALA A 112 1.47 3.19 -5.34
N TYR A 113 1.53 2.04 -6.01
CA TYR A 113 2.76 1.45 -6.52
C TYR A 113 2.45 0.49 -7.66
N ALA A 114 3.15 0.64 -8.79
CA ALA A 114 2.88 -0.11 -10.02
C ALA A 114 4.16 -0.63 -10.72
N SER A 115 5.29 -0.73 -9.99
CA SER A 115 6.52 -1.29 -10.57
C SER A 115 6.41 -2.80 -10.72
N PHE A 116 6.06 -3.25 -11.93
CA PHE A 116 5.77 -4.65 -12.25
C PHE A 116 6.97 -5.58 -12.09
N ALA A 117 8.20 -5.07 -12.06
CA ALA A 117 9.40 -5.88 -11.81
C ALA A 117 9.38 -6.63 -10.47
N THR A 118 8.60 -6.16 -9.48
CA THR A 118 8.45 -6.80 -8.17
C THR A 118 7.15 -7.60 -8.03
N PHE A 119 6.27 -7.59 -9.02
CA PHE A 119 5.02 -8.35 -8.99
C PHE A 119 5.20 -9.87 -8.86
N PRO A 120 6.23 -10.51 -9.45
CA PRO A 120 6.49 -11.94 -9.21
C PRO A 120 6.60 -12.28 -7.73
N LEU A 121 7.30 -11.46 -6.93
CA LEU A 121 7.39 -11.62 -5.48
C LEU A 121 6.06 -11.34 -4.80
N MET A 122 5.42 -10.20 -5.09
CA MET A 122 4.20 -9.77 -4.39
C MET A 122 3.04 -10.73 -4.59
N ARG A 123 2.87 -11.31 -5.79
CA ARG A 123 1.78 -12.25 -6.08
C ARG A 123 1.88 -13.58 -5.33
N GLU A 124 3.04 -13.93 -4.78
CA GLU A 124 3.15 -15.12 -3.92
C GLU A 124 2.38 -14.94 -2.60
N TYR A 125 2.21 -13.71 -2.17
CA TYR A 125 1.60 -13.35 -0.89
C TYR A 125 0.17 -12.83 -1.00
N LEU A 126 -0.14 -12.11 -2.08
CA LEU A 126 -1.40 -11.40 -2.28
C LEU A 126 -2.36 -12.15 -3.21
N ASP A 127 -3.64 -11.82 -3.14
CA ASP A 127 -4.69 -12.48 -3.92
C ASP A 127 -4.91 -11.83 -5.29
N GLY A 128 -4.48 -10.59 -5.45
CA GLY A 128 -4.66 -9.83 -6.67
C GLY A 128 -4.29 -8.36 -6.52
N VAL A 129 -4.86 -7.54 -7.38
CA VAL A 129 -4.68 -6.09 -7.41
C VAL A 129 -6.00 -5.35 -7.50
N CYS A 130 -6.04 -4.09 -7.04
CA CYS A 130 -7.11 -3.18 -7.37
C CYS A 130 -6.60 -2.06 -8.29
N ALA A 131 -7.37 -1.80 -9.33
CA ALA A 131 -7.08 -0.89 -10.43
C ALA A 131 -8.04 0.29 -10.43
N SER A 132 -7.55 1.48 -10.79
CA SER A 132 -8.32 2.73 -10.82
C SER A 132 -8.75 3.13 -12.24
N GLY A 133 -8.51 2.28 -13.23
CA GLY A 133 -8.87 2.50 -14.63
C GLY A 133 -8.29 1.45 -15.56
N LEU A 134 -8.48 1.67 -16.89
CA LEU A 134 -8.13 0.68 -17.91
C LEU A 134 -6.66 0.23 -17.87
N HIS A 135 -5.73 1.18 -17.77
CA HIS A 135 -4.31 0.84 -17.88
C HIS A 135 -3.80 0.08 -16.66
N GLU A 136 -4.29 0.41 -15.46
CA GLU A 136 -3.99 -0.36 -14.25
C GLU A 136 -4.66 -1.75 -14.29
N ALA A 137 -5.91 -1.86 -14.80
CA ALA A 137 -6.58 -3.15 -14.97
C ALA A 137 -5.80 -4.05 -15.92
N ARG A 138 -5.36 -3.51 -17.06
CA ARG A 138 -4.51 -4.22 -18.00
C ARG A 138 -3.18 -4.65 -17.38
N LEU A 139 -2.51 -3.76 -16.65
CA LEU A 139 -1.26 -4.06 -15.95
C LEU A 139 -1.45 -5.20 -14.94
N GLY A 140 -2.54 -5.15 -14.15
CA GLY A 140 -2.88 -6.22 -13.20
C GLY A 140 -3.09 -7.56 -13.91
N PHE A 141 -3.84 -7.56 -14.99
CA PHE A 141 -4.15 -8.76 -15.77
C PHE A 141 -2.90 -9.36 -16.45
N GLU A 142 -2.11 -8.52 -17.13
CA GLU A 142 -0.96 -8.98 -17.91
C GLU A 142 0.26 -9.33 -17.04
N GLU A 143 0.52 -8.56 -15.98
CA GLU A 143 1.76 -8.67 -15.21
C GLU A 143 1.56 -9.27 -13.80
N PHE A 144 0.49 -8.90 -13.08
CA PHE A 144 0.25 -9.48 -11.76
C PHE A 144 -0.36 -10.88 -11.86
N LYS A 145 -1.23 -11.13 -12.85
CA LYS A 145 -1.79 -12.45 -13.23
C LYS A 145 -2.55 -13.15 -12.11
N LYS A 146 -3.28 -12.37 -11.31
CA LYS A 146 -4.24 -12.81 -10.30
C LYS A 146 -5.49 -11.94 -10.37
N GLU A 147 -6.36 -12.03 -9.37
CA GLU A 147 -7.64 -11.32 -9.31
C GLU A 147 -7.48 -9.80 -9.51
N VAL A 148 -8.26 -9.20 -10.40
CA VAL A 148 -8.24 -7.76 -10.72
C VAL A 148 -9.60 -7.16 -10.38
N HIS A 149 -9.62 -6.28 -9.37
CA HIS A 149 -10.78 -5.46 -9.01
C HIS A 149 -10.63 -4.06 -9.60
N THR A 150 -11.56 -3.63 -10.43
CA THR A 150 -11.49 -2.31 -11.05
C THR A 150 -12.57 -1.38 -10.49
N PHE A 151 -12.13 -0.24 -9.95
CA PHE A 151 -12.97 0.87 -9.54
C PHE A 151 -12.51 2.17 -10.18
N ALA A 152 -13.41 2.90 -10.82
CA ALA A 152 -13.20 4.27 -11.26
C ALA A 152 -14.38 5.15 -10.86
N ALA A 153 -14.12 6.43 -10.58
CA ALA A 153 -15.20 7.39 -10.28
C ALA A 153 -16.20 7.51 -11.43
N ALA A 154 -15.72 7.37 -12.66
CA ALA A 154 -16.54 7.27 -13.88
C ALA A 154 -15.79 6.44 -14.94
N TYR A 155 -16.56 5.79 -15.82
CA TYR A 155 -16.03 4.96 -16.91
C TYR A 155 -16.32 5.61 -18.27
N ARG A 156 -15.36 5.53 -19.18
CA ARG A 156 -15.53 5.95 -20.57
C ARG A 156 -16.14 4.81 -21.38
N ASP A 157 -17.17 5.09 -22.19
CA ASP A 157 -17.84 4.07 -23.02
C ASP A 157 -16.87 3.28 -23.89
N LYS A 158 -15.93 3.96 -24.53
CA LYS A 158 -14.94 3.37 -25.42
C LYS A 158 -13.92 2.45 -24.75
N GLU A 159 -13.79 2.53 -23.43
CA GLU A 159 -12.84 1.73 -22.64
C GLU A 159 -13.52 0.52 -21.98
N MET A 160 -14.85 0.53 -21.87
CA MET A 160 -15.59 -0.42 -21.04
C MET A 160 -15.40 -1.88 -21.46
N ASP A 161 -15.31 -2.17 -22.76
CA ASP A 161 -15.05 -3.55 -23.24
C ASP A 161 -13.70 -4.07 -22.81
N GLN A 162 -12.69 -3.21 -22.84
CA GLN A 162 -11.36 -3.58 -22.40
C GLN A 162 -11.30 -3.72 -20.88
N ILE A 163 -11.96 -2.84 -20.13
CA ILE A 163 -12.07 -2.96 -18.66
C ILE A 163 -12.74 -4.28 -18.28
N ILE A 164 -13.84 -4.64 -18.95
CA ILE A 164 -14.52 -5.95 -18.75
C ILE A 164 -13.57 -7.11 -19.06
N ARG A 165 -12.75 -6.99 -20.09
CA ARG A 165 -11.77 -8.05 -20.46
C ARG A 165 -10.68 -8.25 -19.40
N TYR A 166 -10.23 -7.17 -18.75
CA TYR A 166 -9.08 -7.19 -17.85
C TYR A 166 -9.46 -7.23 -16.36
N SER A 167 -10.75 -7.37 -16.02
CA SER A 167 -11.22 -7.36 -14.64
C SER A 167 -11.95 -8.66 -14.30
N ASP A 168 -11.81 -9.10 -13.05
CA ASP A 168 -12.65 -10.15 -12.45
C ASP A 168 -13.84 -9.54 -11.71
N VAL A 169 -13.64 -8.36 -11.13
CA VAL A 169 -14.65 -7.58 -10.40
C VAL A 169 -14.67 -6.13 -10.91
N ILE A 170 -15.86 -5.60 -11.19
CA ILE A 170 -16.03 -4.18 -11.50
C ILE A 170 -16.92 -3.54 -10.44
N ILE A 171 -16.39 -2.47 -9.82
CA ILE A 171 -17.05 -1.72 -8.77
C ILE A 171 -17.59 -0.41 -9.36
N PHE A 172 -18.91 -0.24 -9.38
CA PHE A 172 -19.55 0.96 -9.89
C PHE A 172 -19.73 2.01 -8.80
N ASN A 173 -19.55 3.27 -9.17
CA ASN A 173 -19.65 4.42 -8.29
C ASN A 173 -21.07 5.04 -8.25
N SER A 174 -21.97 4.58 -9.12
CA SER A 174 -23.36 5.07 -9.18
C SER A 174 -24.30 4.03 -9.79
N PHE A 175 -25.60 4.16 -9.51
CA PHE A 175 -26.62 3.33 -10.15
C PHE A 175 -26.74 3.59 -11.66
N TYR A 176 -26.41 4.79 -12.14
CA TYR A 176 -26.35 5.06 -13.57
C TYR A 176 -25.29 4.20 -14.27
N GLN A 177 -24.08 4.11 -13.70
CA GLN A 177 -23.03 3.23 -14.23
C GLN A 177 -23.44 1.76 -14.16
N LEU A 178 -24.02 1.33 -13.05
CA LEU A 178 -24.54 -0.03 -12.89
C LEU A 178 -25.62 -0.36 -13.93
N GLN A 179 -26.57 0.53 -14.16
CA GLN A 179 -27.63 0.38 -15.17
C GLN A 179 -27.02 0.28 -16.57
N LYS A 180 -26.05 1.14 -16.86
CA LYS A 180 -25.46 1.24 -18.20
C LYS A 180 -24.56 0.04 -18.55
N TYR A 181 -23.77 -0.44 -17.59
CA TYR A 181 -22.71 -1.42 -17.87
C TYR A 181 -22.89 -2.74 -17.13
N GLY A 182 -23.64 -2.78 -16.03
CA GLY A 182 -23.68 -3.92 -15.11
C GLY A 182 -24.12 -5.22 -15.77
N LEU A 183 -25.23 -5.22 -16.53
CA LEU A 183 -25.71 -6.43 -17.19
C LEU A 183 -24.74 -6.92 -18.28
N ARG A 184 -24.06 -5.99 -18.97
CA ARG A 184 -23.04 -6.34 -19.98
C ARG A 184 -21.82 -7.01 -19.32
N ALA A 185 -21.34 -6.46 -18.22
CA ALA A 185 -20.25 -7.03 -17.45
C ALA A 185 -20.64 -8.39 -16.86
N LYS A 186 -21.83 -8.50 -16.28
CA LYS A 186 -22.36 -9.75 -15.72
C LYS A 186 -22.45 -10.89 -16.74
N LYS A 187 -22.91 -10.60 -17.98
CA LYS A 187 -22.95 -11.57 -19.09
C LYS A 187 -21.57 -12.10 -19.49
N LYS A 188 -20.52 -11.39 -19.13
CA LYS A 188 -19.12 -11.80 -19.36
C LYS A 188 -18.50 -12.49 -18.15
N GLY A 189 -19.29 -12.80 -17.12
CA GLY A 189 -18.83 -13.50 -15.93
C GLY A 189 -18.19 -12.59 -14.87
N ILE A 190 -18.22 -11.27 -15.06
CA ILE A 190 -17.62 -10.30 -14.12
C ILE A 190 -18.49 -10.16 -12.89
N GLU A 191 -17.91 -10.20 -11.70
CA GLU A 191 -18.60 -9.88 -10.45
C GLU A 191 -18.83 -8.37 -10.33
N ILE A 192 -19.99 -8.00 -9.78
CA ILE A 192 -20.43 -6.60 -9.72
C ILE A 192 -20.46 -6.11 -8.28
N GLY A 193 -19.71 -5.01 -8.03
CA GLY A 193 -19.76 -4.30 -6.78
C GLY A 193 -20.32 -2.88 -6.90
N LEU A 194 -20.72 -2.34 -5.76
CA LEU A 194 -21.03 -0.92 -5.62
C LEU A 194 -20.12 -0.29 -4.58
N ARG A 195 -19.51 0.84 -4.92
CA ARG A 195 -18.85 1.67 -3.91
C ARG A 195 -19.87 2.51 -3.20
N VAL A 196 -19.90 2.41 -1.87
CA VAL A 196 -20.77 3.19 -1.00
C VAL A 196 -19.96 4.12 -0.10
N ASN A 197 -20.55 5.24 0.29
CA ASN A 197 -19.98 6.15 1.27
C ASN A 197 -20.41 5.67 2.66
N PRO A 198 -19.47 5.26 3.55
CA PRO A 198 -19.80 4.74 4.87
C PRO A 198 -20.29 5.81 5.86
N GLY A 199 -20.36 7.08 5.45
CA GLY A 199 -20.84 8.19 6.25
C GLY A 199 -19.88 8.63 7.37
N HIS A 200 -18.69 8.04 7.46
CA HIS A 200 -17.66 8.38 8.46
C HIS A 200 -16.25 8.23 7.87
N SER A 201 -15.41 9.21 8.15
CA SER A 201 -13.97 9.20 7.86
C SER A 201 -13.26 10.13 8.83
N GLU A 202 -12.05 9.76 9.25
CA GLU A 202 -11.20 10.55 10.14
C GLU A 202 -9.93 11.03 9.43
N VAL A 203 -9.96 11.12 8.11
CA VAL A 203 -8.87 11.67 7.31
C VAL A 203 -8.80 13.18 7.53
N LEU A 204 -7.67 13.65 8.07
CA LEU A 204 -7.50 15.06 8.47
C LEU A 204 -7.39 16.00 7.26
N THR A 205 -6.74 15.57 6.19
CA THR A 205 -6.57 16.36 4.98
C THR A 205 -7.78 16.19 4.07
N GLU A 206 -8.58 17.25 3.89
CA GLU A 206 -9.84 17.23 3.15
C GLU A 206 -9.67 16.65 1.73
N MET A 207 -8.57 16.99 1.04
CA MET A 207 -8.25 16.49 -0.31
C MET A 207 -8.23 14.96 -0.37
N TYR A 208 -7.86 14.28 0.72
CA TYR A 208 -7.77 12.81 0.81
C TYR A 208 -8.94 12.18 1.56
N ASN A 209 -9.94 12.99 1.99
CA ASN A 209 -11.13 12.49 2.67
C ASN A 209 -12.22 12.10 1.65
N PRO A 210 -12.43 10.79 1.35
CA PRO A 210 -13.42 10.37 0.37
C PRO A 210 -14.87 10.51 0.87
N CYS A 211 -15.08 10.80 2.15
CA CYS A 211 -16.38 11.05 2.76
C CYS A 211 -16.66 12.53 3.02
N ALA A 212 -15.78 13.45 2.56
CA ALA A 212 -15.99 14.89 2.69
C ALA A 212 -17.32 15.33 2.03
N PRO A 213 -17.93 16.43 2.48
CA PRO A 213 -19.07 17.02 1.81
C PRO A 213 -18.80 17.21 0.30
N CYS A 214 -19.79 16.96 -0.52
CA CYS A 214 -19.67 17.03 -1.99
C CYS A 214 -18.68 16.06 -2.63
N SER A 215 -18.18 15.07 -1.90
CA SER A 215 -17.34 14.02 -2.49
C SER A 215 -18.08 13.27 -3.58
N ARG A 216 -17.40 13.08 -4.72
CA ARG A 216 -17.92 12.28 -5.84
C ARG A 216 -17.77 10.78 -5.64
N LEU A 217 -17.17 10.32 -4.53
CA LEU A 217 -16.74 8.93 -4.33
C LEU A 217 -17.70 8.18 -3.40
N GLY A 218 -18.37 7.19 -3.98
CA GLY A 218 -19.29 6.30 -3.27
C GLY A 218 -20.72 6.82 -3.19
N ILE A 219 -21.67 5.89 -3.30
CA ILE A 219 -23.11 6.14 -3.23
C ILE A 219 -23.48 6.42 -1.78
N ILE A 220 -24.12 7.56 -1.51
CA ILE A 220 -24.63 7.91 -0.17
C ILE A 220 -25.85 7.04 0.19
N ASN A 221 -26.08 6.81 1.47
CA ASN A 221 -27.13 5.90 1.96
C ASN A 221 -28.53 6.25 1.41
N HIS A 222 -28.94 7.51 1.40
CA HIS A 222 -30.25 7.91 0.87
C HIS A 222 -30.45 7.46 -0.59
N THR A 223 -29.45 7.63 -1.45
CA THR A 223 -29.49 7.18 -2.85
C THR A 223 -29.44 5.67 -2.95
N PHE A 224 -28.66 5.02 -2.09
CA PHE A 224 -28.56 3.57 -2.03
C PHE A 224 -29.91 2.93 -1.69
N GLU A 225 -30.56 3.34 -0.63
CA GLU A 225 -31.87 2.80 -0.21
C GLU A 225 -32.94 3.00 -1.29
N LYS A 226 -32.92 4.15 -2.00
CA LYS A 226 -33.88 4.44 -3.06
C LYS A 226 -33.83 3.47 -4.23
N TYR A 227 -32.62 3.01 -4.63
CA TYR A 227 -32.44 2.28 -5.88
C TYR A 227 -31.98 0.83 -5.72
N PHE A 228 -31.34 0.44 -4.61
CA PHE A 228 -30.68 -0.85 -4.46
C PHE A 228 -31.62 -2.05 -4.65
N SER A 229 -32.88 -1.96 -4.24
CA SER A 229 -33.84 -3.05 -4.36
C SER A 229 -33.99 -3.56 -5.81
N GLY A 230 -33.95 -2.65 -6.80
CA GLY A 230 -34.03 -3.00 -8.23
C GLY A 230 -32.77 -3.70 -8.79
N TYR A 231 -31.65 -3.69 -8.06
CA TYR A 231 -30.38 -4.24 -8.54
C TYR A 231 -29.79 -5.33 -7.63
N ARG A 232 -30.52 -5.74 -6.59
CA ARG A 232 -30.08 -6.72 -5.59
C ARG A 232 -29.59 -8.02 -6.22
N ASN A 233 -30.19 -8.46 -7.33
CA ASN A 233 -29.87 -9.73 -7.99
C ASN A 233 -28.59 -9.70 -8.83
N ILE A 234 -28.02 -8.52 -9.09
CA ILE A 234 -26.82 -8.37 -9.91
C ILE A 234 -25.62 -7.86 -9.12
N VAL A 235 -25.85 -7.20 -7.98
CA VAL A 235 -24.77 -6.71 -7.09
C VAL A 235 -24.35 -7.83 -6.15
N GLU A 236 -23.08 -8.17 -6.19
CA GLU A 236 -22.48 -9.26 -5.41
C GLU A 236 -21.66 -8.78 -4.23
N GLY A 237 -21.27 -7.50 -4.22
CA GLY A 237 -20.50 -6.95 -3.12
C GLY A 237 -20.63 -5.45 -2.93
N LEU A 238 -20.27 -4.99 -1.74
CA LEU A 238 -20.10 -3.59 -1.41
C LEU A 238 -18.64 -3.27 -1.15
N HIS A 239 -18.22 -2.11 -1.59
CA HIS A 239 -16.90 -1.56 -1.37
C HIS A 239 -17.02 -0.18 -0.71
N PHE A 240 -16.17 0.08 0.27
CA PHE A 240 -15.92 1.44 0.75
C PHE A 240 -14.42 1.68 0.86
N HIS A 241 -14.01 2.94 0.78
CA HIS A 241 -12.64 3.35 1.05
C HIS A 241 -12.71 4.72 1.73
N ALA A 242 -12.36 4.78 3.01
CA ALA A 242 -12.58 5.94 3.87
C ALA A 242 -11.40 6.22 4.82
N MET A 243 -10.24 5.60 4.57
CA MET A 243 -9.02 5.74 5.34
C MET A 243 -7.87 6.26 4.47
N CYS A 244 -6.92 6.94 5.10
CA CYS A 244 -5.63 7.32 4.54
C CYS A 244 -4.60 7.28 5.65
N GLU A 245 -3.60 6.37 5.57
CA GLU A 245 -2.50 6.19 6.52
C GLU A 245 -2.94 5.96 7.98
N GLN A 246 -4.04 5.27 8.20
CA GLN A 246 -4.68 5.14 9.52
C GLN A 246 -4.58 3.72 10.10
N ASP A 247 -4.80 3.61 11.42
CA ASP A 247 -4.77 2.36 12.18
C ASP A 247 -6.14 1.68 12.25
N SER A 248 -6.17 0.48 12.78
CA SER A 248 -7.34 -0.41 12.86
C SER A 248 -8.47 0.11 13.78
N ASP A 249 -8.19 0.99 14.73
CA ASP A 249 -9.22 1.62 15.55
C ASP A 249 -10.13 2.56 14.73
N ILE A 250 -9.56 3.23 13.73
CA ILE A 250 -10.32 4.05 12.78
C ILE A 250 -11.22 3.15 11.93
N LEU A 251 -10.71 2.01 11.43
CA LEU A 251 -11.54 1.05 10.71
C LEU A 251 -12.74 0.58 11.55
N GLU A 252 -12.55 0.31 12.84
CA GLU A 252 -13.65 -0.11 13.73
C GLU A 252 -14.77 0.94 13.77
N ARG A 253 -14.43 2.23 13.88
CA ARG A 253 -15.41 3.32 13.88
C ARG A 253 -16.10 3.50 12.51
N ILE A 254 -15.34 3.37 11.42
CA ILE A 254 -15.92 3.40 10.06
C ILE A 254 -16.89 2.24 9.86
N LEU A 255 -16.53 1.02 10.29
CA LEU A 255 -17.38 -0.15 10.18
C LEU A 255 -18.68 0.00 11.00
N ASN A 256 -18.62 0.59 12.19
CA ASN A 256 -19.82 0.87 12.98
C ASN A 256 -20.79 1.77 12.20
N SER A 257 -20.29 2.80 11.50
CA SER A 257 -21.12 3.65 10.63
C SER A 257 -21.62 2.90 9.41
N PHE A 258 -20.74 2.16 8.72
CA PHE A 258 -21.09 1.35 7.55
C PHE A 258 -22.17 0.31 7.86
N GLU A 259 -22.03 -0.42 8.96
CA GLU A 259 -23.01 -1.42 9.39
C GLU A 259 -24.37 -0.79 9.74
N LYS A 260 -24.37 0.39 10.38
CA LYS A 260 -25.61 1.13 10.65
C LYS A 260 -26.35 1.51 9.37
N LEU A 261 -25.63 1.88 8.31
CA LEU A 261 -26.21 2.34 7.06
C LEU A 261 -26.58 1.19 6.09
N TYR A 262 -25.74 0.15 6.02
CA TYR A 262 -25.82 -0.88 4.98
C TYR A 262 -25.96 -2.30 5.53
N GLY A 263 -25.87 -2.51 6.84
CA GLY A 263 -25.80 -3.83 7.47
C GLY A 263 -26.92 -4.79 7.10
N GLN A 264 -28.16 -4.28 6.92
CA GLN A 264 -29.32 -5.08 6.53
C GLN A 264 -29.18 -5.73 5.13
N HIS A 265 -28.33 -5.19 4.28
CA HIS A 265 -28.14 -5.67 2.92
C HIS A 265 -26.98 -6.67 2.77
N ILE A 266 -26.07 -6.74 3.75
CA ILE A 266 -24.79 -7.50 3.64
C ILE A 266 -25.01 -9.00 3.54
N LYS A 267 -25.94 -9.58 4.29
CA LYS A 267 -26.14 -11.05 4.38
C LYS A 267 -26.43 -11.74 3.04
N ASN A 268 -26.85 -10.97 2.03
CA ASN A 268 -27.16 -11.50 0.70
C ASN A 268 -26.03 -11.24 -0.31
N LEU A 269 -24.91 -10.69 0.14
CA LEU A 269 -23.75 -10.43 -0.69
C LEU A 269 -22.71 -11.55 -0.56
N LYS A 270 -21.84 -11.67 -1.56
CA LYS A 270 -20.71 -12.59 -1.51
C LYS A 270 -19.54 -12.01 -0.71
N TRP A 271 -19.35 -10.70 -0.83
CA TRP A 271 -18.18 -10.04 -0.25
C TRP A 271 -18.42 -8.58 0.15
N VAL A 272 -17.58 -8.10 1.06
CA VAL A 272 -17.44 -6.68 1.40
C VAL A 272 -15.96 -6.33 1.33
N ASN A 273 -15.65 -5.24 0.63
CA ASN A 273 -14.30 -4.72 0.48
C ASN A 273 -14.15 -3.45 1.34
N PHE A 274 -13.24 -3.49 2.31
CA PHE A 274 -12.99 -2.38 3.24
C PHE A 274 -12.06 -1.30 2.66
N GLY A 275 -11.62 -1.48 1.39
CA GLY A 275 -10.73 -0.55 0.71
C GLY A 275 -9.31 -0.53 1.27
N GLY A 276 -8.61 0.54 0.98
CA GLY A 276 -7.23 0.79 1.41
C GLY A 276 -7.10 1.87 2.47
N GLY A 277 -5.89 2.43 2.59
CA GLY A 277 -5.55 3.44 3.59
C GLY A 277 -5.17 2.86 4.95
N HIS A 278 -5.09 1.53 5.03
CA HIS A 278 -4.62 0.80 6.21
C HIS A 278 -3.10 0.72 6.22
N HIS A 279 -2.43 1.30 7.20
CA HIS A 279 -0.98 1.19 7.37
C HIS A 279 -0.57 -0.13 8.06
N ILE A 280 -1.07 -1.26 7.58
CA ILE A 280 -0.98 -2.58 8.21
C ILE A 280 0.46 -2.98 8.56
N THR A 281 1.42 -2.58 7.73
CA THR A 281 2.83 -2.95 7.89
C THR A 281 3.63 -1.95 8.72
N ARG A 282 3.02 -0.85 9.17
CA ARG A 282 3.66 0.10 10.09
C ARG A 282 3.94 -0.58 11.44
N ASP A 283 5.09 -0.27 12.06
CA ASP A 283 5.56 -0.96 13.26
C ASP A 283 4.59 -0.87 14.45
N ASP A 284 3.90 0.25 14.60
CA ASP A 284 2.95 0.53 15.68
C ASP A 284 1.49 0.13 15.36
N TYR A 285 1.17 -0.30 14.13
CA TYR A 285 -0.18 -0.68 13.73
C TYR A 285 -0.74 -1.85 14.57
N ASP A 286 -1.97 -1.75 15.06
CA ASP A 286 -2.59 -2.81 15.87
C ASP A 286 -3.17 -3.94 15.01
N LEU A 287 -2.31 -4.92 14.68
CA LEU A 287 -2.68 -6.11 13.92
C LEU A 287 -3.73 -6.99 14.62
N GLU A 288 -3.67 -7.11 15.95
CA GLU A 288 -4.61 -7.97 16.69
C GLU A 288 -6.03 -7.40 16.65
N ARG A 289 -6.16 -6.06 16.71
CA ARG A 289 -7.44 -5.38 16.55
C ARG A 289 -7.98 -5.58 15.13
N LEU A 290 -7.16 -5.40 14.09
CA LEU A 290 -7.56 -5.64 12.70
C LEU A 290 -8.09 -7.07 12.52
N ILE A 291 -7.36 -8.06 13.01
CA ILE A 291 -7.73 -9.47 12.93
C ILE A 291 -9.07 -9.72 13.65
N LYS A 292 -9.26 -9.14 14.84
CA LYS A 292 -10.52 -9.25 15.59
C LYS A 292 -11.69 -8.64 14.83
N ILE A 293 -11.50 -7.47 14.23
CA ILE A 293 -12.52 -6.77 13.43
C ILE A 293 -12.94 -7.62 12.24
N ILE A 294 -11.98 -8.10 11.44
CA ILE A 294 -12.27 -8.91 10.25
C ILE A 294 -13.00 -10.21 10.62
N ASN A 295 -12.51 -10.93 11.62
CA ASN A 295 -13.12 -12.18 12.06
C ASN A 295 -14.53 -11.97 12.61
N GLY A 296 -14.76 -10.93 13.41
CA GLY A 296 -16.08 -10.57 13.92
C GLY A 296 -17.06 -10.22 12.79
N PHE A 297 -16.63 -9.46 11.81
CA PHE A 297 -17.45 -9.10 10.65
C PHE A 297 -17.80 -10.33 9.79
N LYS A 298 -16.82 -11.19 9.51
CA LYS A 298 -17.04 -12.43 8.77
C LYS A 298 -17.99 -13.38 9.52
N GLN A 299 -17.84 -13.50 10.83
CA GLN A 299 -18.74 -14.33 11.66
C GLN A 299 -20.18 -13.79 11.65
N LYS A 300 -20.33 -12.45 11.70
CA LYS A 300 -21.66 -11.79 11.73
C LYS A 300 -22.42 -11.91 10.41
N TYR A 301 -21.73 -11.78 9.27
CA TYR A 301 -22.38 -11.66 7.98
C TYR A 301 -22.19 -12.84 7.04
N GLY A 302 -21.20 -13.70 7.25
CA GLY A 302 -20.92 -14.87 6.39
C GLY A 302 -20.29 -14.51 5.03
N VAL A 303 -19.72 -13.31 4.88
CA VAL A 303 -19.19 -12.80 3.61
C VAL A 303 -17.66 -12.86 3.55
N GLN A 304 -17.10 -12.90 2.32
CA GLN A 304 -15.68 -12.70 2.12
C GLN A 304 -15.32 -11.23 2.38
N VAL A 305 -14.25 -10.99 3.14
CA VAL A 305 -13.70 -9.63 3.35
C VAL A 305 -12.48 -9.45 2.44
N TYR A 306 -12.42 -8.27 1.79
CA TYR A 306 -11.25 -7.80 1.03
C TYR A 306 -10.65 -6.58 1.69
N LEU A 307 -9.32 -6.44 1.57
CA LEU A 307 -8.54 -5.23 1.90
C LEU A 307 -7.74 -4.81 0.66
N GLU A 308 -7.52 -3.50 0.49
CA GLU A 308 -6.79 -2.92 -0.63
C GLU A 308 -5.59 -2.05 -0.18
N PRO A 309 -4.64 -2.57 0.60
CA PRO A 309 -3.47 -1.80 0.97
C PRO A 309 -2.65 -1.46 -0.29
N GLY A 310 -2.25 -0.20 -0.42
CA GLY A 310 -1.30 0.23 -1.43
C GLY A 310 0.07 0.50 -0.79
N GLU A 311 0.15 1.56 -0.02
CA GLU A 311 1.36 2.00 0.69
C GLU A 311 1.93 0.91 1.60
N ALA A 312 1.08 0.25 2.40
CA ALA A 312 1.51 -0.79 3.31
C ALA A 312 2.25 -1.95 2.62
N SER A 313 2.00 -2.18 1.33
CA SER A 313 2.72 -3.21 0.57
C SER A 313 4.21 -2.89 0.38
N VAL A 314 4.55 -1.61 0.25
CA VAL A 314 5.90 -1.15 -0.09
C VAL A 314 6.47 -0.11 0.89
N LEU A 315 5.83 0.04 2.05
CA LEU A 315 6.22 0.99 3.09
C LEU A 315 7.70 0.81 3.47
N ASN A 316 8.46 1.92 3.39
CA ASN A 316 9.89 1.96 3.65
C ASN A 316 10.76 1.02 2.78
N ALA A 317 10.23 0.51 1.67
CA ALA A 317 10.94 -0.42 0.78
C ALA A 317 11.51 0.26 -0.49
N GLY A 318 11.31 1.56 -0.66
CA GLY A 318 11.84 2.33 -1.77
C GLY A 318 12.60 3.57 -1.33
N PHE A 319 13.58 3.97 -2.14
CA PHE A 319 14.50 5.07 -1.89
C PHE A 319 14.73 5.84 -3.17
N LEU A 320 14.95 7.16 -3.07
CA LEU A 320 15.43 7.97 -4.18
C LEU A 320 16.84 8.47 -3.87
N ALA A 321 17.82 8.07 -4.69
CA ALA A 321 19.15 8.63 -4.64
C ALA A 321 19.24 9.81 -5.60
N SER A 322 19.83 10.90 -5.13
CA SER A 322 19.98 12.14 -5.87
C SER A 322 21.34 12.77 -5.55
N SER A 323 22.00 13.34 -6.56
CA SER A 323 23.30 14.00 -6.42
C SER A 323 23.16 15.51 -6.27
N ILE A 324 24.00 16.11 -5.43
CA ILE A 324 24.09 17.57 -5.30
C ILE A 324 24.80 18.14 -6.53
N LEU A 325 24.07 18.95 -7.29
CA LEU A 325 24.61 19.63 -8.49
C LEU A 325 25.31 20.93 -8.14
N ASP A 326 24.70 21.71 -7.24
CA ASP A 326 25.23 23.01 -6.84
C ASP A 326 24.87 23.35 -5.39
N ILE A 327 25.61 24.30 -4.82
CA ILE A 327 25.32 24.88 -3.51
C ILE A 327 25.41 26.41 -3.67
N VAL A 328 24.30 27.07 -3.38
CA VAL A 328 24.18 28.54 -3.43
C VAL A 328 23.81 29.07 -2.05
N THR A 329 24.13 30.32 -1.77
CA THR A 329 23.83 30.94 -0.48
C THR A 329 22.87 32.14 -0.69
N ASN A 330 21.72 32.04 0.00
CA ASN A 330 20.78 33.16 0.14
C ASN A 330 20.14 33.06 1.53
N GLN A 331 20.61 33.86 2.48
CA GLN A 331 20.31 33.82 3.91
C GLN A 331 20.68 32.50 4.60
N MET A 332 20.73 31.38 3.87
CA MET A 332 21.23 30.08 4.28
C MET A 332 21.81 29.35 3.06
N ASP A 333 22.56 28.26 3.31
CA ASP A 333 23.07 27.44 2.24
C ASP A 333 21.94 26.55 1.66
N ILE A 334 21.84 26.52 0.34
CA ILE A 334 20.84 25.79 -0.44
C ILE A 334 21.57 24.79 -1.34
N ALA A 335 21.39 23.50 -1.10
CA ALA A 335 21.92 22.45 -1.95
C ALA A 335 20.87 22.08 -3.01
N ILE A 336 21.21 22.29 -4.27
CA ILE A 336 20.37 21.94 -5.43
C ILE A 336 20.75 20.54 -5.89
N VAL A 337 19.75 19.65 -5.97
CA VAL A 337 19.94 18.25 -6.35
C VAL A 337 19.38 17.98 -7.74
N ASP A 338 19.80 16.86 -8.39
CA ASP A 338 19.32 16.42 -9.69
C ASP A 338 17.91 15.78 -9.67
N ALA A 339 17.29 15.69 -8.49
CA ALA A 339 15.87 15.37 -8.35
C ALA A 339 15.03 16.66 -8.18
N SER A 340 13.71 16.51 -8.22
CA SER A 340 12.75 17.60 -8.01
C SER A 340 11.59 17.13 -7.15
N ALA A 341 11.13 17.95 -6.21
CA ALA A 341 9.94 17.66 -5.44
C ALA A 341 8.70 17.63 -6.35
N GLU A 342 8.62 18.60 -7.29
CA GLU A 342 7.49 18.70 -8.23
C GLU A 342 7.37 17.50 -9.15
N THR A 343 8.49 16.98 -9.68
CA THR A 343 8.47 15.93 -10.70
C THR A 343 8.63 14.51 -10.16
N HIS A 344 9.41 14.35 -9.09
CA HIS A 344 9.81 13.01 -8.63
C HIS A 344 9.22 12.61 -7.28
N MET A 345 8.73 13.53 -6.48
CA MET A 345 8.09 13.27 -5.19
C MET A 345 6.97 14.31 -4.90
N PRO A 346 5.97 14.42 -5.80
CA PRO A 346 5.02 15.54 -5.75
C PRO A 346 4.18 15.61 -4.47
N ASP A 347 4.03 14.51 -3.72
CA ASP A 347 3.33 14.54 -2.43
C ASP A 347 4.08 15.36 -1.37
N VAL A 348 5.38 15.60 -1.53
CA VAL A 348 6.13 16.56 -0.69
C VAL A 348 5.52 17.95 -0.76
N LEU A 349 4.99 18.35 -1.92
CA LEU A 349 4.33 19.65 -2.14
C LEU A 349 2.81 19.59 -1.92
N LEU A 350 2.16 18.48 -2.35
CA LEU A 350 0.71 18.31 -2.28
C LEU A 350 0.19 17.95 -0.87
N MET A 351 0.99 17.18 -0.13
CA MET A 351 0.74 16.76 1.26
C MET A 351 1.83 17.30 2.19
N PRO A 352 2.15 18.57 2.24
CA PRO A 352 3.43 19.09 2.72
C PRO A 352 4.05 18.27 3.85
N TYR A 353 5.04 17.48 3.52
CA TYR A 353 5.85 16.74 4.49
C TYR A 353 7.33 16.86 4.10
N ARG A 354 8.20 16.63 5.06
CA ARG A 354 9.64 16.64 4.84
C ARG A 354 10.14 15.18 4.74
N PRO A 355 10.49 14.68 3.53
CA PRO A 355 10.99 13.32 3.40
C PRO A 355 12.27 13.13 4.21
N HIS A 356 12.46 11.96 4.80
CA HIS A 356 13.66 11.69 5.57
C HIS A 356 14.85 11.43 4.62
N ILE A 357 15.99 12.06 4.90
CA ILE A 357 17.27 11.78 4.22
C ILE A 357 18.15 11.00 5.18
N ILE A 358 18.73 9.88 4.70
CA ILE A 358 19.58 9.04 5.54
C ILE A 358 20.76 9.86 6.08
N LYS A 359 21.02 9.74 7.39
CA LYS A 359 22.05 10.50 8.15
C LYS A 359 21.80 11.99 8.29
N SER A 360 20.69 12.53 7.83
CA SER A 360 20.30 13.91 8.15
C SER A 360 19.71 14.02 9.56
N GLY A 361 19.49 15.24 10.00
CA GLY A 361 18.74 15.64 11.19
C GLY A 361 17.70 16.70 10.84
N GLN A 362 16.95 17.14 11.85
CA GLN A 362 16.08 18.30 11.74
C GLN A 362 16.90 19.55 11.45
N SER A 363 16.27 20.61 10.96
CA SER A 363 16.94 21.89 10.79
C SER A 363 17.64 22.29 12.08
N LYS A 364 18.92 22.67 11.98
CA LYS A 364 19.78 23.09 13.12
C LYS A 364 20.09 22.03 14.20
N GLU A 365 19.66 20.78 14.04
CA GLU A 365 19.97 19.69 14.96
C GLU A 365 21.46 19.30 14.92
N LYS A 366 22.07 19.38 13.73
CA LYS A 366 23.49 19.07 13.49
C LYS A 366 24.25 20.31 13.04
N LYS A 367 25.57 20.18 12.93
CA LYS A 367 26.48 21.31 12.74
C LYS A 367 26.22 22.14 11.46
N TYR A 368 25.85 21.50 10.34
CA TYR A 368 25.69 22.16 9.04
C TYR A 368 24.25 22.03 8.58
N THR A 369 23.57 23.15 8.33
CA THR A 369 22.16 23.20 7.91
C THR A 369 22.06 23.65 6.47
N TYR A 370 21.27 22.93 5.68
CA TYR A 370 21.00 23.21 4.27
C TYR A 370 19.51 23.12 3.99
N ARG A 371 19.02 23.97 3.11
CA ARG A 371 17.80 23.74 2.36
C ARG A 371 18.12 22.82 1.19
N ILE A 372 17.36 21.73 1.02
CA ILE A 372 17.46 20.87 -0.15
C ILE A 372 16.39 21.28 -1.14
N ALA A 373 16.80 21.65 -2.35
CA ALA A 373 15.94 22.15 -3.42
C ALA A 373 16.16 21.33 -4.70
N GLY A 374 15.12 21.24 -5.52
CA GLY A 374 15.17 20.59 -6.82
C GLY A 374 15.72 21.51 -7.92
N LEU A 375 15.80 20.94 -9.13
CA LEU A 375 16.37 21.63 -10.30
C LEU A 375 15.31 22.29 -11.20
N SER A 376 14.01 22.18 -10.88
CA SER A 376 12.97 22.82 -11.67
C SER A 376 12.96 24.34 -11.48
N CYS A 377 12.34 25.08 -12.40
CA CYS A 377 12.18 26.53 -12.26
C CYS A 377 11.00 26.94 -11.35
N LEU A 378 10.32 25.98 -10.71
CA LEU A 378 9.33 26.26 -9.69
C LEU A 378 10.02 26.77 -8.43
N ALA A 379 9.75 28.00 -8.01
CA ALA A 379 10.36 28.59 -6.80
C ALA A 379 10.10 27.75 -5.52
N GLY A 380 9.02 27.00 -5.48
CA GLY A 380 8.64 26.09 -4.39
C GLY A 380 9.15 24.66 -4.53
N ASP A 381 10.06 24.36 -5.47
CA ASP A 381 10.67 23.02 -5.63
C ASP A 381 11.66 22.74 -4.51
N ILE A 382 11.14 22.51 -3.30
CA ILE A 382 11.90 22.40 -2.05
C ILE A 382 11.48 21.12 -1.33
N MET A 383 12.45 20.26 -0.99
CA MET A 383 12.23 19.06 -0.20
C MET A 383 12.21 19.34 1.30
N GLY A 384 12.86 20.42 1.74
CA GLY A 384 12.88 20.85 3.15
C GLY A 384 14.25 21.29 3.65
N ASP A 385 14.31 21.65 4.94
CA ASP A 385 15.52 22.04 5.63
C ASP A 385 16.07 20.89 6.46
N TYR A 386 17.37 20.59 6.29
CA TYR A 386 18.06 19.46 6.92
C TYR A 386 19.37 19.89 7.53
N SER A 387 19.87 19.10 8.49
CA SER A 387 21.19 19.29 9.03
C SER A 387 22.07 18.04 8.94
N PHE A 388 23.37 18.22 8.84
CA PHE A 388 24.38 17.17 8.67
C PHE A 388 25.58 17.38 9.59
N ASN A 389 26.27 16.27 9.95
CA ASN A 389 27.49 16.34 10.77
C ASN A 389 28.72 16.83 9.99
N LYS A 390 28.69 16.70 8.65
CA LYS A 390 29.74 17.15 7.74
C LYS A 390 29.16 18.14 6.73
N PRO A 391 29.97 19.08 6.22
CA PRO A 391 29.49 19.95 5.16
C PRO A 391 29.20 19.13 3.90
N LEU A 392 28.12 19.49 3.21
CA LEU A 392 27.78 18.92 1.91
C LEU A 392 28.67 19.52 0.82
N LYS A 393 28.90 18.74 -0.25
CA LYS A 393 29.69 19.14 -1.41
C LYS A 393 28.97 18.78 -2.69
N ARG A 394 29.27 19.47 -3.79
CA ARG A 394 28.83 19.05 -5.13
C ARG A 394 29.31 17.63 -5.42
N GLY A 395 28.42 16.82 -5.97
CA GLY A 395 28.64 15.40 -6.23
C GLY A 395 28.31 14.47 -5.04
N ASP A 396 28.07 15.00 -3.83
CA ASP A 396 27.60 14.16 -2.72
C ASP A 396 26.19 13.62 -3.06
N LYS A 397 25.94 12.34 -2.71
CA LYS A 397 24.64 11.70 -2.91
C LYS A 397 23.81 11.75 -1.65
N LEU A 398 22.56 12.18 -1.79
CA LEU A 398 21.52 12.15 -0.77
C LEU A 398 20.55 11.01 -1.08
N ILE A 399 20.08 10.32 -0.02
CA ILE A 399 19.13 9.21 -0.15
C ILE A 399 17.88 9.56 0.63
N PHE A 400 16.82 9.81 -0.10
CA PHE A 400 15.49 10.00 0.45
C PHE A 400 14.85 8.64 0.70
N THR A 401 14.27 8.42 1.87
CA THR A 401 13.62 7.17 2.25
C THR A 401 12.12 7.21 1.95
N ASP A 402 11.52 6.02 1.85
CA ASP A 402 10.09 5.82 1.62
C ASP A 402 9.57 6.42 0.31
N MET A 403 10.34 6.22 -0.76
CA MET A 403 10.10 6.79 -2.09
C MET A 403 9.52 5.80 -3.11
N ALA A 404 8.97 4.64 -2.69
CA ALA A 404 8.29 3.73 -3.60
C ALA A 404 6.84 4.13 -3.83
N LEU A 405 6.13 4.49 -2.75
CA LEU A 405 4.69 4.77 -2.74
C LEU A 405 4.41 6.20 -3.19
N TYR A 406 3.40 6.37 -4.03
CA TYR A 406 2.93 7.66 -4.58
C TYR A 406 4.03 8.59 -5.14
N SER A 407 5.26 8.11 -5.31
CA SER A 407 6.35 8.81 -5.97
C SER A 407 6.46 8.39 -7.43
N ILE A 408 6.88 7.15 -7.71
CA ILE A 408 7.06 6.62 -9.08
C ILE A 408 5.78 6.74 -9.92
N VAL A 409 4.62 6.39 -9.36
CA VAL A 409 3.32 6.42 -10.06
C VAL A 409 2.77 7.83 -10.31
N LYS A 410 3.35 8.85 -9.66
CA LYS A 410 2.97 10.27 -9.78
C LYS A 410 4.01 11.12 -10.48
N ASN A 411 5.08 10.52 -10.99
CA ASN A 411 6.13 11.24 -11.70
C ASN A 411 5.58 12.04 -12.88
N THR A 412 6.14 13.21 -13.07
CA THR A 412 5.85 14.09 -14.21
C THR A 412 7.16 14.46 -14.93
N THR A 413 7.03 15.14 -16.06
CA THR A 413 8.17 15.66 -16.83
C THR A 413 8.13 17.19 -16.89
N PHE A 414 7.69 17.85 -15.82
CA PHE A 414 7.67 19.30 -15.75
C PHE A 414 9.07 19.88 -16.02
N ASN A 415 9.17 20.99 -16.75
CA ASN A 415 10.40 21.58 -17.27
C ASN A 415 11.24 20.68 -18.20
N GLY A 416 10.68 19.56 -18.68
CA GLY A 416 11.45 18.59 -19.48
C GLY A 416 12.47 17.79 -18.66
N ILE A 417 12.31 17.73 -17.33
CA ILE A 417 13.17 16.94 -16.46
C ILE A 417 12.94 15.46 -16.73
N ASN A 418 14.01 14.70 -16.90
CA ASN A 418 13.95 13.27 -17.14
C ASN A 418 13.41 12.52 -15.92
N LEU A 419 12.63 11.48 -16.17
CA LEU A 419 12.23 10.54 -15.12
C LEU A 419 13.48 9.84 -14.56
N PRO A 420 13.54 9.58 -13.23
CA PRO A 420 14.60 8.78 -12.63
C PRO A 420 14.57 7.34 -13.14
N ASP A 421 15.73 6.72 -13.31
CA ASP A 421 15.81 5.28 -13.50
C ASP A 421 15.21 4.53 -12.30
N ILE A 422 14.76 3.30 -12.50
CA ILE A 422 14.31 2.40 -11.44
C ILE A 422 15.32 1.26 -11.32
N ALA A 423 15.86 1.05 -10.14
CA ALA A 423 16.75 -0.05 -9.81
C ALA A 423 16.10 -0.97 -8.78
N VAL A 424 15.97 -2.26 -9.09
CA VAL A 424 15.44 -3.26 -8.17
C VAL A 424 16.60 -4.02 -7.53
N ILE A 425 16.62 -4.05 -6.22
CA ILE A 425 17.57 -4.82 -5.42
C ILE A 425 16.95 -6.17 -5.12
N LYS A 426 17.47 -7.22 -5.75
CA LYS A 426 17.00 -8.59 -5.60
C LYS A 426 17.44 -9.22 -4.27
N ASP A 427 16.81 -10.32 -3.89
CA ASP A 427 17.14 -11.12 -2.69
C ASP A 427 18.59 -11.61 -2.67
N ASP A 428 19.16 -11.93 -3.84
CA ASP A 428 20.58 -12.30 -4.02
C ASP A 428 21.52 -11.09 -4.06
N LYS A 429 21.02 -9.88 -3.76
CA LYS A 429 21.75 -8.59 -3.72
C LYS A 429 22.21 -8.06 -5.07
N ARG A 430 21.80 -8.67 -6.19
CA ARG A 430 21.98 -8.07 -7.52
C ARG A 430 21.13 -6.81 -7.65
N ILE A 431 21.62 -5.84 -8.41
CA ILE A 431 20.90 -4.62 -8.74
C ILE A 431 20.55 -4.70 -10.22
N GLU A 432 19.25 -4.70 -10.50
CA GLU A 432 18.74 -4.65 -11.87
C GLU A 432 18.23 -3.24 -12.14
N VAL A 433 18.89 -2.51 -13.05
CA VAL A 433 18.46 -1.17 -13.46
C VAL A 433 17.48 -1.31 -14.62
N ILE A 434 16.27 -0.83 -14.40
CA ILE A 434 15.25 -0.70 -15.43
C ILE A 434 15.33 0.74 -15.94
N LYS A 435 15.80 0.93 -17.17
CA LYS A 435 15.79 2.25 -17.79
C LYS A 435 14.40 2.56 -18.29
N ILE A 436 13.92 3.76 -17.98
CA ILE A 436 12.64 4.30 -18.46
C ILE A 436 12.88 5.10 -19.74
#